data_0a953d98383af862bcbbb394d07530d3
#
_entry.id   0a953d98383af862bcbbb394d07530d3
#
_cell.length_a   1.000
_cell.length_b   1.000
_cell.length_c   1.000
_cell.angle_alpha   90.00
_cell.angle_beta   90.00
_cell.angle_gamma   90.00
#
_symmetry.space_group_name_H-M   'P 1'
#
loop_
_entity.id
_entity.type
_entity.pdbx_description
1 polymer ?
#
loop_
_entity_poly.entity_id
_entity_poly.type
_entity_poly.pdbx_seq_one_letter_code
_entity_poly.pdbx_strand_id
1 'polypeptide(L)'
;MDCLWWEWNGDLAKDIHTTLKTRENQLLRLKGASKLLYWRRYLVDWLALTCQKYHLNCNAQHLSVCLYDRFTDKFEVMVEDLQMLVLCCLLIASKFEEREEKIPKFKALMDHLQWNLKPCDYLLMEIRLLSSFNWDIGFPTASHFKDYYMQVALGDRDLHAGQPVANQEQAHVYLEKNVNYFLEVSLQDQSFLVFKPSLIMASCIAAARICLHIAPTWTVELHRTSEFAWNHLVPCIEILLRLHDDDRQAMQNNIKSRSVAGAMGALHHDGLNSTGNTPVTSPVPATFATECAPEHHAGTLFIPRFRYNRGYLV
;
A
#
# COMPACT_ATOMS: atom_id res chain seq x y z
N MET A 1 -14.21 6.60 -13.93
CA MET A 1 -13.32 7.51 -14.70
C MET A 1 -12.52 6.61 -15.59
N ASP A 2 -12.94 6.57 -16.84
CA ASP A 2 -12.40 5.67 -17.85
C ASP A 2 -10.96 6.11 -18.14
N CYS A 3 -9.98 5.41 -17.55
CA CYS A 3 -8.62 5.48 -18.05
C CYS A 3 -8.68 5.00 -19.47
N LEU A 4 -8.36 5.88 -20.39
CA LEU A 4 -8.35 5.63 -21.80
C LEU A 4 -7.27 4.59 -22.10
N TRP A 5 -7.62 3.32 -22.10
CA TRP A 5 -6.75 2.17 -22.36
C TRP A 5 -5.92 2.33 -23.64
N TRP A 6 -6.44 3.11 -24.64
CA TRP A 6 -5.75 3.39 -25.90
C TRP A 6 -4.64 4.44 -25.77
N GLU A 7 -4.60 5.25 -24.69
CA GLU A 7 -3.53 6.23 -24.51
C GLU A 7 -2.19 5.59 -24.15
N TRP A 8 -2.21 4.36 -23.62
CA TRP A 8 -1.01 3.60 -23.28
C TRP A 8 -0.53 2.65 -24.39
N ASN A 9 -1.25 2.56 -25.51
CA ASN A 9 -0.89 1.76 -26.65
C ASN A 9 -0.15 2.61 -27.69
N GLY A 10 1.20 2.64 -27.60
CA GLY A 10 1.97 3.33 -28.62
C GLY A 10 3.40 3.63 -28.20
N ASP A 11 4.10 4.36 -29.04
CA ASP A 11 5.49 4.74 -28.81
C ASP A 11 5.68 5.55 -27.52
N LEU A 12 4.71 6.41 -27.19
CA LEU A 12 4.75 7.21 -25.95
C LEU A 12 4.78 6.36 -24.68
N ALA A 13 3.95 5.32 -24.60
CA ALA A 13 3.94 4.43 -23.44
C ALA A 13 5.27 3.70 -23.26
N LYS A 14 5.88 3.29 -24.38
CA LYS A 14 7.20 2.67 -24.41
C LYS A 14 8.30 3.66 -23.99
N ASP A 15 8.21 4.90 -24.44
CA ASP A 15 9.17 5.96 -24.06
C ASP A 15 9.07 6.30 -22.57
N ILE A 16 7.85 6.39 -22.03
CA ILE A 16 7.61 6.57 -20.58
C ILE A 16 8.22 5.40 -19.81
N HIS A 17 7.93 4.15 -20.21
CA HIS A 17 8.49 2.96 -19.57
C HIS A 17 10.02 2.96 -19.61
N THR A 18 10.63 3.28 -20.76
CA THR A 18 12.09 3.36 -20.93
C THR A 18 12.69 4.44 -20.01
N THR A 19 12.02 5.58 -19.90
CA THR A 19 12.43 6.67 -19.00
C THR A 19 12.36 6.23 -17.55
N LEU A 20 11.27 5.58 -17.12
CA LEU A 20 11.11 5.04 -15.76
C LEU A 20 12.21 4.01 -15.44
N LYS A 21 12.51 3.09 -16.36
CA LYS A 21 13.59 2.09 -16.22
C LYS A 21 14.96 2.77 -16.10
N THR A 22 15.22 3.79 -16.89
CA THR A 22 16.47 4.55 -16.86
C THR A 22 16.63 5.27 -15.52
N ARG A 23 15.59 5.98 -15.05
CA ARG A 23 15.59 6.63 -13.73
C ARG A 23 15.73 5.63 -12.59
N GLU A 24 15.03 4.49 -12.65
CA GLU A 24 15.15 3.41 -11.67
C GLU A 24 16.59 2.92 -11.53
N ASN A 25 17.33 2.75 -12.62
CA ASN A 25 18.72 2.30 -12.62
C ASN A 25 19.67 3.34 -12.02
N GLN A 26 19.30 4.61 -12.02
CA GLN A 26 20.08 5.71 -11.41
C GLN A 26 19.79 5.87 -9.91
N LEU A 27 18.73 5.25 -9.39
CA LEU A 27 18.38 5.35 -7.99
C LEU A 27 19.43 4.68 -7.11
N LEU A 28 19.90 5.42 -6.11
CA LEU A 28 20.73 4.85 -5.05
C LEU A 28 19.89 3.82 -4.27
N ARG A 29 20.52 2.69 -3.98
CA ARG A 29 19.91 1.67 -3.11
C ARG A 29 19.78 2.22 -1.70
N LEU A 30 18.67 1.91 -1.07
CA LEU A 30 18.45 2.22 0.35
C LEU A 30 19.38 1.36 1.19
N LYS A 31 19.98 1.96 2.22
CA LYS A 31 20.90 1.27 3.14
C LYS A 31 20.15 0.37 4.11
N GLY A 32 18.88 0.71 4.37
CA GLY A 32 18.02 0.00 5.33
C GLY A 32 18.52 0.09 6.77
N ALA A 33 19.30 1.13 7.09
CA ALA A 33 19.95 1.31 8.39
C ALA A 33 19.17 2.25 9.33
N SER A 34 18.03 2.78 8.90
CA SER A 34 17.25 3.72 9.70
C SER A 34 16.72 3.06 10.98
N LYS A 35 16.96 3.70 12.12
CA LYS A 35 16.37 3.32 13.41
C LYS A 35 14.82 3.41 13.41
N LEU A 36 14.26 4.13 12.43
CA LEU A 36 12.82 4.35 12.28
C LEU A 36 12.09 3.24 11.52
N LEU A 37 12.80 2.20 11.05
CA LEU A 37 12.20 1.02 10.41
C LEU A 37 11.16 0.34 11.31
N TYR A 38 11.32 0.41 12.63
CA TYR A 38 10.33 -0.07 13.58
C TYR A 38 8.97 0.62 13.42
N TRP A 39 8.97 1.95 13.15
CA TRP A 39 7.74 2.74 12.97
C TRP A 39 7.19 2.66 11.55
N ARG A 40 8.01 2.20 10.58
CA ARG A 40 7.68 2.24 9.15
C ARG A 40 6.34 1.60 8.83
N ARG A 41 6.08 0.40 9.33
CA ARG A 41 4.81 -0.31 9.06
C ARG A 41 3.60 0.49 9.53
N TYR A 42 3.65 1.07 10.71
CA TYR A 42 2.54 1.89 11.24
C TYR A 42 2.30 3.14 10.39
N LEU A 43 3.38 3.78 9.93
CA LEU A 43 3.29 4.98 9.10
C LEU A 43 2.77 4.65 7.70
N VAL A 44 3.17 3.52 7.11
CA VAL A 44 2.66 3.04 5.82
C VAL A 44 1.18 2.68 5.92
N ASP A 45 0.74 1.99 6.99
CA ASP A 45 -0.68 1.70 7.23
C ASP A 45 -1.49 2.99 7.38
N TRP A 46 -0.95 3.98 8.11
CA TRP A 46 -1.58 5.29 8.24
C TRP A 46 -1.68 6.02 6.89
N LEU A 47 -0.62 6.00 6.07
CA LEU A 47 -0.64 6.57 4.72
C LEU A 47 -1.70 5.90 3.86
N ALA A 48 -1.78 4.57 3.87
CA ALA A 48 -2.77 3.82 3.11
C ALA A 48 -4.21 4.21 3.46
N LEU A 49 -4.53 4.29 4.76
CA LEU A 49 -5.85 4.71 5.25
C LEU A 49 -6.18 6.15 4.86
N THR A 50 -5.18 7.04 4.93
CA THR A 50 -5.37 8.44 4.55
C THR A 50 -5.57 8.59 3.06
N CYS A 51 -4.78 7.88 2.23
CA CYS A 51 -4.95 7.84 0.78
C CYS A 51 -6.34 7.31 0.39
N GLN A 52 -6.80 6.24 1.03
CA GLN A 52 -8.14 5.69 0.81
C GLN A 52 -9.23 6.71 1.15
N LYS A 53 -9.12 7.39 2.29
CA LYS A 53 -10.11 8.38 2.73
C LYS A 53 -10.23 9.56 1.79
N TYR A 54 -9.10 10.04 1.27
CA TYR A 54 -9.06 11.18 0.35
C TYR A 54 -9.12 10.76 -1.13
N HIS A 55 -9.34 9.45 -1.41
CA HIS A 55 -9.41 8.89 -2.75
C HIS A 55 -8.19 9.24 -3.63
N LEU A 56 -7.01 9.24 -3.01
CA LEU A 56 -5.76 9.44 -3.72
C LEU A 56 -5.40 8.19 -4.55
N ASN A 57 -4.69 8.42 -5.66
CA ASN A 57 -4.27 7.33 -6.53
C ASN A 57 -3.11 6.51 -5.90
N CYS A 58 -2.88 5.34 -6.46
CA CYS A 58 -1.83 4.42 -6.01
C CYS A 58 -0.42 5.04 -6.14
N ASN A 59 -0.19 5.88 -7.17
CA ASN A 59 1.11 6.52 -7.38
C ASN A 59 1.43 7.51 -6.26
N ALA A 60 0.45 8.32 -5.83
CA ALA A 60 0.62 9.23 -4.70
C ALA A 60 0.96 8.49 -3.40
N GLN A 61 0.30 7.35 -3.13
CA GLN A 61 0.59 6.51 -1.98
C GLN A 61 2.02 5.94 -2.06
N HIS A 62 2.39 5.33 -3.18
CA HIS A 62 3.72 4.74 -3.38
C HIS A 62 4.83 5.78 -3.33
N LEU A 63 4.61 6.95 -3.94
CA LEU A 63 5.56 8.05 -3.92
C LEU A 63 5.74 8.60 -2.50
N SER A 64 4.66 8.74 -1.71
CA SER A 64 4.77 9.22 -0.33
C SER A 64 5.61 8.29 0.55
N VAL A 65 5.45 6.98 0.40
CA VAL A 65 6.28 5.98 1.10
C VAL A 65 7.73 6.04 0.60
N CYS A 66 7.94 6.18 -0.70
CA CYS A 66 9.28 6.28 -1.29
C CYS A 66 10.03 7.52 -0.76
N LEU A 67 9.37 8.68 -0.67
CA LEU A 67 9.94 9.91 -0.11
C LEU A 67 10.32 9.72 1.36
N TYR A 68 9.42 9.10 2.15
CA TYR A 68 9.67 8.79 3.56
C TYR A 68 10.89 7.88 3.72
N ASP A 69 10.92 6.74 3.00
CA ASP A 69 12.02 5.77 3.09
C ASP A 69 13.36 6.40 2.71
N ARG A 70 13.41 7.16 1.61
CA ARG A 70 14.64 7.81 1.13
C ARG A 70 15.13 8.91 2.05
N PHE A 71 14.22 9.68 2.62
CA PHE A 71 14.58 10.74 3.55
C PHE A 71 15.14 10.17 4.85
N THR A 72 14.47 9.17 5.43
CA THR A 72 14.88 8.55 6.70
C THR A 72 16.13 7.65 6.57
N ASP A 73 16.43 7.16 5.36
CA ASP A 73 17.67 6.44 5.07
C ASP A 73 18.89 7.37 4.99
N LYS A 74 18.64 8.64 4.58
CA LYS A 74 19.70 9.66 4.39
C LYS A 74 19.93 10.52 5.63
N PHE A 75 18.88 10.82 6.40
CA PHE A 75 18.91 11.74 7.52
C PHE A 75 18.37 11.08 8.80
N GLU A 76 19.01 11.40 9.93
CA GLU A 76 18.43 11.09 11.24
C GLU A 76 17.23 12.02 11.48
N VAL A 77 16.10 11.43 11.86
CA VAL A 77 14.85 12.10 12.18
C VAL A 77 14.46 11.70 13.60
N MET A 78 14.03 12.68 14.39
CA MET A 78 13.52 12.42 15.72
C MET A 78 12.12 11.82 15.65
N VAL A 79 11.74 11.01 16.64
CA VAL A 79 10.44 10.37 16.68
C VAL A 79 9.30 11.40 16.71
N GLU A 80 9.54 12.54 17.37
CA GLU A 80 8.59 13.65 17.48
C GLU A 80 8.26 14.30 16.12
N ASP A 81 9.22 14.25 15.18
CA ASP A 81 9.07 14.84 13.85
C ASP A 81 8.39 13.90 12.85
N LEU A 82 8.16 12.62 13.20
CA LEU A 82 7.64 11.61 12.28
C LEU A 82 6.25 11.96 11.72
N GLN A 83 5.37 12.52 12.53
CA GLN A 83 4.04 12.93 12.09
C GLN A 83 4.13 14.03 11.03
N MET A 84 4.97 15.03 11.28
CA MET A 84 5.20 16.12 10.34
C MET A 84 5.83 15.61 9.05
N LEU A 85 6.84 14.75 9.17
CA LEU A 85 7.55 14.18 8.02
C LEU A 85 6.61 13.38 7.12
N VAL A 86 5.83 12.44 7.68
CA VAL A 86 4.94 11.59 6.89
C VAL A 86 3.81 12.39 6.24
N LEU A 87 3.30 13.41 6.93
CA LEU A 87 2.32 14.33 6.37
C LEU A 87 2.90 15.13 5.19
N CYS A 88 4.12 15.63 5.33
CA CYS A 88 4.81 16.33 4.24
C CYS A 88 5.04 15.42 3.04
N CYS A 89 5.48 14.17 3.27
CA CYS A 89 5.64 13.20 2.19
C CYS A 89 4.32 12.95 1.44
N LEU A 90 3.21 12.79 2.18
CA LEU A 90 1.89 12.62 1.59
C LEU A 90 1.46 13.83 0.73
N LEU A 91 1.59 15.03 1.28
CA LEU A 91 1.17 16.25 0.57
C LEU A 91 2.05 16.55 -0.64
N ILE A 92 3.37 16.34 -0.55
CA ILE A 92 4.28 16.48 -1.69
C ILE A 92 3.91 15.48 -2.79
N ALA A 93 3.73 14.19 -2.43
CA ALA A 93 3.34 13.15 -3.37
C ALA A 93 1.97 13.45 -4.00
N SER A 94 0.99 13.91 -3.22
CA SER A 94 -0.32 14.31 -3.73
C SER A 94 -0.25 15.49 -4.69
N LYS A 95 0.57 16.50 -4.39
CA LYS A 95 0.78 17.65 -5.30
C LYS A 95 1.45 17.24 -6.60
N PHE A 96 2.24 16.17 -6.60
CA PHE A 96 2.97 15.68 -7.76
C PHE A 96 2.13 14.73 -8.63
N GLU A 97 1.31 13.86 -8.03
CA GLU A 97 0.63 12.75 -8.70
C GLU A 97 -0.87 12.98 -8.93
N GLU A 98 -1.48 13.96 -8.25
CA GLU A 98 -2.91 14.19 -8.32
C GLU A 98 -3.28 15.46 -9.07
N ARG A 99 -4.53 15.53 -9.51
CA ARG A 99 -5.12 16.80 -9.97
C ARG A 99 -5.37 17.72 -8.79
N GLU A 100 -5.27 19.02 -9.02
CA GLU A 100 -5.39 20.05 -7.97
C GLU A 100 -6.64 19.89 -7.09
N GLU A 101 -7.78 19.49 -7.68
CA GLU A 101 -9.04 19.34 -6.95
C GLU A 101 -9.02 18.20 -5.92
N LYS A 102 -8.13 17.21 -6.11
CA LYS A 102 -8.00 16.04 -5.23
C LYS A 102 -6.94 16.20 -4.14
N ILE A 103 -6.10 17.23 -4.23
CA ILE A 103 -5.04 17.45 -3.25
C ILE A 103 -5.65 17.77 -1.89
N PRO A 104 -5.36 16.98 -0.83
CA PRO A 104 -5.90 17.24 0.50
C PRO A 104 -5.39 18.60 1.02
N LYS A 105 -6.30 19.43 1.52
CA LYS A 105 -5.91 20.70 2.14
C LYS A 105 -5.31 20.43 3.52
N PHE A 106 -4.19 21.08 3.84
CA PHE A 106 -3.51 20.95 5.13
C PHE A 106 -4.48 21.07 6.32
N LYS A 107 -5.34 22.11 6.32
CA LYS A 107 -6.32 22.31 7.39
C LYS A 107 -7.29 21.11 7.53
N ALA A 108 -7.81 20.59 6.42
CA ALA A 108 -8.73 19.45 6.44
C ALA A 108 -8.06 18.19 7.00
N LEU A 109 -6.77 17.99 6.72
CA LEU A 109 -5.99 16.90 7.30
C LEU A 109 -5.80 17.10 8.81
N MET A 110 -5.48 18.31 9.26
CA MET A 110 -5.31 18.61 10.70
C MET A 110 -6.60 18.39 11.47
N ASP A 111 -7.72 18.90 10.96
CA ASP A 111 -9.05 18.73 11.57
C ASP A 111 -9.44 17.25 11.65
N HIS A 112 -9.11 16.47 10.61
CA HIS A 112 -9.41 15.04 10.59
C HIS A 112 -8.53 14.24 11.55
N LEU A 113 -7.23 14.52 11.55
CA LEU A 113 -6.25 13.77 12.35
C LEU A 113 -6.22 14.21 13.81
N GLN A 114 -6.90 15.32 14.14
CA GLN A 114 -6.82 15.98 15.45
C GLN A 114 -5.37 16.28 15.86
N TRP A 115 -4.51 16.54 14.87
CA TRP A 115 -3.12 16.91 15.08
C TRP A 115 -3.01 18.43 15.21
N ASN A 116 -2.14 18.88 16.11
CA ASN A 116 -1.88 20.31 16.34
C ASN A 116 -0.52 20.70 15.75
N LEU A 117 -0.36 20.51 14.43
CA LEU A 117 0.85 20.89 13.72
C LEU A 117 0.69 22.32 13.18
N LYS A 118 1.74 23.14 13.33
CA LYS A 118 1.71 24.51 12.87
C LYS A 118 2.00 24.59 11.35
N PRO A 119 1.28 25.40 10.58
CA PRO A 119 1.53 25.57 9.16
C PRO A 119 2.95 26.04 8.82
N CYS A 120 3.58 26.86 9.68
CA CYS A 120 4.97 27.29 9.48
C CYS A 120 5.96 26.11 9.57
N ASP A 121 5.77 25.20 10.51
CA ASP A 121 6.64 24.04 10.69
C ASP A 121 6.48 23.07 9.51
N TYR A 122 5.24 22.92 9.00
CA TYR A 122 4.96 22.17 7.78
C TYR A 122 5.73 22.74 6.57
N LEU A 123 5.67 24.08 6.35
CA LEU A 123 6.37 24.71 5.23
C LEU A 123 7.89 24.55 5.32
N LEU A 124 8.45 24.64 6.52
CA LEU A 124 9.88 24.40 6.75
C LEU A 124 10.26 22.97 6.45
N MET A 125 9.46 21.97 6.88
CA MET A 125 9.69 20.57 6.60
C MET A 125 9.53 20.26 5.10
N GLU A 126 8.55 20.83 4.43
CA GLU A 126 8.35 20.71 2.98
C GLU A 126 9.57 21.19 2.20
N ILE A 127 10.07 22.40 2.52
CA ILE A 127 11.27 22.94 1.90
C ILE A 127 12.49 22.06 2.18
N ARG A 128 12.64 21.56 3.41
CA ARG A 128 13.73 20.66 3.79
C ARG A 128 13.69 19.35 2.99
N LEU A 129 12.51 18.75 2.83
CA LEU A 129 12.31 17.54 2.02
C LEU A 129 12.66 17.79 0.56
N LEU A 130 12.06 18.79 -0.07
CA LEU A 130 12.31 19.12 -1.47
C LEU A 130 13.79 19.45 -1.73
N SER A 131 14.41 20.25 -0.86
CA SER A 131 15.84 20.60 -0.97
C SER A 131 16.75 19.38 -0.80
N SER A 132 16.38 18.42 0.06
CA SER A 132 17.15 17.19 0.28
C SER A 132 17.23 16.29 -0.97
N PHE A 133 16.24 16.41 -1.85
CA PHE A 133 16.15 15.71 -3.13
C PHE A 133 16.49 16.60 -4.33
N ASN A 134 17.04 17.80 -4.10
CA ASN A 134 17.31 18.79 -5.15
C ASN A 134 16.08 19.09 -6.01
N TRP A 135 14.89 19.07 -5.43
CA TRP A 135 13.60 19.26 -6.10
C TRP A 135 13.25 18.17 -7.13
N ASP A 136 14.08 17.13 -7.27
CA ASP A 136 13.82 15.98 -8.14
C ASP A 136 13.15 14.87 -7.33
N ILE A 137 11.82 14.89 -7.28
CA ILE A 137 10.98 13.96 -6.51
C ILE A 137 10.29 12.91 -7.38
N GLY A 138 10.47 12.94 -8.69
CA GLY A 138 9.86 11.99 -9.65
C GLY A 138 10.51 10.60 -9.57
N PHE A 139 10.53 9.99 -8.38
CA PHE A 139 11.09 8.65 -8.19
C PHE A 139 10.19 7.58 -8.80
N PRO A 140 10.71 6.71 -9.68
CA PRO A 140 9.97 5.53 -10.12
C PRO A 140 9.59 4.65 -8.94
N THR A 141 8.32 4.32 -8.81
CA THR A 141 7.78 3.38 -7.81
C THR A 141 7.13 2.18 -8.52
N ALA A 142 6.85 1.11 -7.80
CA ALA A 142 6.25 -0.08 -8.39
C ALA A 142 4.92 0.23 -9.10
N SER A 143 4.11 1.13 -8.53
CA SER A 143 2.82 1.52 -9.12
C SER A 143 2.94 2.21 -10.49
N HIS A 144 4.03 2.94 -10.76
CA HIS A 144 4.24 3.60 -12.07
C HIS A 144 4.41 2.62 -13.24
N PHE A 145 4.83 1.37 -12.97
CA PHE A 145 4.96 0.34 -13.99
C PHE A 145 3.66 -0.45 -14.21
N LYS A 146 2.63 -0.23 -13.36
CA LYS A 146 1.40 -1.02 -13.36
C LYS A 146 0.71 -1.00 -14.71
N ASP A 147 0.36 0.18 -15.20
CA ASP A 147 -0.48 0.32 -16.38
C ASP A 147 0.19 -0.28 -17.63
N TYR A 148 1.51 -0.13 -17.74
CA TYR A 148 2.26 -0.70 -18.85
C TYR A 148 2.34 -2.23 -18.79
N TYR A 149 2.57 -2.82 -17.62
CA TYR A 149 2.68 -4.28 -17.50
C TYR A 149 1.31 -4.97 -17.51
N MET A 150 0.26 -4.30 -17.04
CA MET A 150 -1.10 -4.82 -17.04
C MET A 150 -1.66 -5.04 -18.44
N GLN A 151 -1.17 -4.34 -19.46
CA GLN A 151 -1.58 -4.55 -20.87
C GLN A 151 -1.35 -5.97 -21.35
N VAL A 152 -0.33 -6.64 -20.84
CA VAL A 152 0.05 -8.02 -21.21
C VAL A 152 -0.11 -9.00 -20.05
N ALA A 153 -0.74 -8.57 -18.96
CA ALA A 153 -0.89 -9.37 -17.75
C ALA A 153 -1.92 -10.51 -17.90
N LEU A 154 -2.81 -10.43 -18.88
CA LEU A 154 -3.76 -11.48 -19.23
C LEU A 154 -3.84 -11.58 -20.76
N GLY A 155 -3.61 -12.77 -21.32
CA GLY A 155 -3.65 -13.06 -22.74
C GLY A 155 -4.78 -14.00 -23.13
N ASP A 156 -5.16 -14.01 -24.41
CA ASP A 156 -6.26 -14.85 -24.94
C ASP A 156 -6.01 -16.36 -24.80
N ARG A 157 -4.75 -16.77 -24.64
CA ARG A 157 -4.33 -18.18 -24.47
C ARG A 157 -4.17 -18.60 -23.04
N ASP A 158 -4.44 -17.71 -22.09
CA ASP A 158 -4.34 -18.02 -20.69
C ASP A 158 -5.44 -18.99 -20.23
N LEU A 159 -5.07 -19.90 -19.33
CA LEU A 159 -5.97 -20.87 -18.75
C LEU A 159 -6.25 -20.49 -17.29
N HIS A 160 -7.49 -20.59 -16.86
CA HIS A 160 -7.89 -20.51 -15.46
C HIS A 160 -8.23 -21.90 -14.95
N ALA A 161 -7.50 -22.39 -13.96
CA ALA A 161 -7.64 -23.76 -13.42
C ALA A 161 -7.63 -24.86 -14.53
N GLY A 162 -6.82 -24.66 -15.58
CA GLY A 162 -6.69 -25.60 -16.69
C GLY A 162 -7.74 -25.50 -17.79
N GLN A 163 -8.67 -24.55 -17.69
CA GLN A 163 -9.69 -24.27 -18.72
C GLN A 163 -9.46 -22.88 -19.34
N PRO A 164 -9.83 -22.67 -20.61
CA PRO A 164 -9.79 -21.34 -21.21
C PRO A 164 -10.57 -20.32 -20.37
N VAL A 165 -10.06 -19.11 -20.26
CA VAL A 165 -10.74 -18.01 -19.54
C VAL A 165 -12.05 -17.68 -20.25
N ALA A 166 -13.17 -17.94 -19.60
CA ALA A 166 -14.50 -17.76 -20.18
C ALA A 166 -14.90 -16.30 -20.39
N ASN A 167 -14.48 -15.41 -19.47
CA ASN A 167 -14.75 -13.98 -19.50
C ASN A 167 -13.45 -13.21 -19.24
N GLN A 168 -12.84 -12.71 -20.30
CA GLN A 168 -11.57 -11.99 -20.24
C GLN A 168 -11.67 -10.68 -19.43
N GLU A 169 -12.76 -9.93 -19.61
CA GLU A 169 -12.97 -8.66 -18.93
C GLU A 169 -13.09 -8.86 -17.42
N GLN A 170 -13.89 -9.83 -16.99
CA GLN A 170 -14.04 -10.15 -15.59
C GLN A 170 -12.74 -10.68 -14.97
N ALA A 171 -12.02 -11.54 -15.68
CA ALA A 171 -10.73 -12.07 -15.25
C ALA A 171 -9.69 -10.95 -15.09
N HIS A 172 -9.68 -9.98 -16.01
CA HIS A 172 -8.81 -8.80 -15.93
C HIS A 172 -9.10 -7.97 -14.67
N VAL A 173 -10.38 -7.72 -14.35
CA VAL A 173 -10.78 -7.01 -13.14
C VAL A 173 -10.32 -7.74 -11.87
N TYR A 174 -10.47 -9.07 -11.82
CA TYR A 174 -9.99 -9.86 -10.67
C TYR A 174 -8.46 -9.85 -10.57
N LEU A 175 -7.77 -9.99 -11.71
CA LEU A 175 -6.32 -9.92 -11.75
C LEU A 175 -5.83 -8.55 -11.24
N GLU A 176 -6.40 -7.47 -11.72
CA GLU A 176 -6.05 -6.12 -11.29
C GLU A 176 -6.28 -5.90 -9.79
N LYS A 177 -7.40 -6.39 -9.24
CA LYS A 177 -7.65 -6.33 -7.78
C LYS A 177 -6.56 -7.06 -6.98
N ASN A 178 -6.15 -8.26 -7.42
CA ASN A 178 -5.10 -9.02 -6.77
C ASN A 178 -3.73 -8.34 -6.91
N VAL A 179 -3.44 -7.76 -8.06
CA VAL A 179 -2.20 -6.99 -8.29
C VAL A 179 -2.15 -5.79 -7.36
N ASN A 180 -3.23 -5.02 -7.23
CA ASN A 180 -3.32 -3.88 -6.31
C ASN A 180 -3.11 -4.33 -4.85
N TYR A 181 -3.70 -5.46 -4.45
CA TYR A 181 -3.45 -6.05 -3.13
C TYR A 181 -1.97 -6.34 -2.90
N PHE A 182 -1.27 -6.99 -3.85
CA PHE A 182 0.15 -7.30 -3.72
C PHE A 182 1.03 -6.04 -3.76
N LEU A 183 0.63 -5.00 -4.49
CA LEU A 183 1.30 -3.70 -4.44
C LEU A 183 1.23 -3.09 -3.04
N GLU A 184 0.07 -3.13 -2.38
CA GLU A 184 -0.07 -2.67 -0.99
C GLU A 184 0.75 -3.52 -0.02
N VAL A 185 0.75 -4.86 -0.16
CA VAL A 185 1.59 -5.75 0.64
C VAL A 185 3.08 -5.38 0.50
N SER A 186 3.52 -5.09 -0.73
CA SER A 186 4.91 -4.72 -0.99
C SER A 186 5.34 -3.40 -0.33
N LEU A 187 4.40 -2.48 -0.08
CA LEU A 187 4.70 -1.25 0.65
C LEU A 187 4.90 -1.48 2.15
N GLN A 188 4.18 -2.44 2.73
CA GLN A 188 4.15 -2.63 4.18
C GLN A 188 5.40 -3.30 4.74
N ASP A 189 6.03 -4.19 3.97
CA ASP A 189 7.20 -4.95 4.44
C ASP A 189 8.50 -4.34 3.92
N GLN A 190 9.45 -4.15 4.84
CA GLN A 190 10.76 -3.58 4.53
C GLN A 190 11.64 -4.50 3.64
N SER A 191 11.33 -5.80 3.56
CA SER A 191 12.06 -6.75 2.72
C SER A 191 12.02 -6.37 1.24
N PHE A 192 11.04 -5.55 0.81
CA PHE A 192 10.95 -5.10 -0.56
C PHE A 192 11.86 -3.93 -0.90
N LEU A 193 12.45 -3.25 0.07
CA LEU A 193 13.36 -2.11 -0.15
C LEU A 193 14.63 -2.47 -0.95
N VAL A 194 14.99 -3.75 -1.02
CA VAL A 194 16.15 -4.25 -1.75
C VAL A 194 15.89 -4.49 -3.24
N PHE A 195 14.61 -4.59 -3.63
CA PHE A 195 14.22 -4.88 -5.00
C PHE A 195 13.97 -3.59 -5.79
N LYS A 196 14.17 -3.69 -7.11
CA LYS A 196 13.81 -2.61 -8.03
C LYS A 196 12.28 -2.46 -8.12
N PRO A 197 11.74 -1.24 -8.19
CA PRO A 197 10.31 -0.99 -8.37
C PRO A 197 9.67 -1.78 -9.52
N SER A 198 10.30 -1.80 -10.69
CA SER A 198 9.81 -2.57 -11.84
C SER A 198 9.76 -4.07 -11.59
N LEU A 199 10.74 -4.62 -10.83
CA LEU A 199 10.76 -6.03 -10.45
C LEU A 199 9.63 -6.34 -9.45
N ILE A 200 9.39 -5.46 -8.47
CA ILE A 200 8.26 -5.61 -7.54
C ILE A 200 6.96 -5.68 -8.31
N MET A 201 6.71 -4.75 -9.26
CA MET A 201 5.48 -4.75 -10.06
C MET A 201 5.32 -6.05 -10.86
N ALA A 202 6.37 -6.51 -11.54
CA ALA A 202 6.36 -7.76 -12.29
C ALA A 202 6.06 -8.97 -11.37
N SER A 203 6.63 -8.98 -10.16
CA SER A 203 6.40 -10.01 -9.15
C SER A 203 4.97 -9.96 -8.59
N CYS A 204 4.37 -8.78 -8.43
CA CYS A 204 2.96 -8.63 -8.02
C CYS A 204 2.01 -9.26 -9.05
N ILE A 205 2.27 -9.06 -10.36
CA ILE A 205 1.49 -9.72 -11.42
C ILE A 205 1.64 -11.24 -11.35
N ALA A 206 2.88 -11.73 -11.23
CA ALA A 206 3.14 -13.17 -11.14
C ALA A 206 2.47 -13.80 -9.91
N ALA A 207 2.56 -13.16 -8.74
CA ALA A 207 1.90 -13.60 -7.50
C ALA A 207 0.36 -13.62 -7.66
N ALA A 208 -0.22 -12.58 -8.27
CA ALA A 208 -1.65 -12.51 -8.54
C ALA A 208 -2.11 -13.63 -9.49
N ARG A 209 -1.35 -13.93 -10.55
CA ARG A 209 -1.63 -15.04 -11.47
C ARG A 209 -1.56 -16.40 -10.76
N ILE A 210 -0.60 -16.60 -9.84
CA ILE A 210 -0.52 -17.81 -9.02
C ILE A 210 -1.79 -17.96 -8.16
N CYS A 211 -2.16 -16.92 -7.41
CA CYS A 211 -3.32 -16.95 -6.53
C CYS A 211 -4.64 -17.19 -7.27
N LEU A 212 -4.75 -16.68 -8.50
CA LEU A 212 -5.89 -16.87 -9.38
C LEU A 212 -5.81 -18.14 -10.25
N HIS A 213 -4.82 -19.00 -10.04
CA HIS A 213 -4.62 -20.24 -10.84
C HIS A 213 -4.59 -19.98 -12.36
N ILE A 214 -4.00 -18.86 -12.78
CA ILE A 214 -3.83 -18.52 -14.20
C ILE A 214 -2.52 -19.13 -14.71
N ALA A 215 -2.62 -19.90 -15.77
CA ALA A 215 -1.49 -20.55 -16.42
C ALA A 215 -1.34 -20.12 -17.89
N PRO A 216 -0.10 -19.94 -18.40
CA PRO A 216 1.17 -20.06 -17.69
C PRO A 216 1.38 -18.90 -16.71
N THR A 217 2.05 -19.14 -15.58
CA THR A 217 2.27 -18.11 -14.55
C THR A 217 3.06 -16.91 -15.08
N TRP A 218 4.03 -17.15 -15.94
CA TRP A 218 4.86 -16.11 -16.57
C TRP A 218 4.89 -16.34 -18.08
N THR A 219 4.27 -15.43 -18.82
CA THR A 219 4.15 -15.52 -20.30
C THR A 219 5.38 -14.94 -20.98
N VAL A 220 5.55 -15.27 -22.26
CA VAL A 220 6.62 -14.69 -23.11
C VAL A 220 6.43 -13.17 -23.27
N GLU A 221 5.18 -12.74 -23.34
CA GLU A 221 4.80 -11.33 -23.43
C GLU A 221 5.19 -10.57 -22.16
N LEU A 222 4.88 -11.12 -20.99
CA LEU A 222 5.30 -10.56 -19.69
C LEU A 222 6.82 -10.48 -19.57
N HIS A 223 7.52 -11.54 -19.98
CA HIS A 223 8.99 -11.54 -20.00
C HIS A 223 9.54 -10.45 -20.92
N ARG A 224 9.01 -10.30 -22.13
CA ARG A 224 9.46 -9.30 -23.10
C ARG A 224 9.18 -7.87 -22.63
N THR A 225 8.00 -7.63 -22.08
CA THR A 225 7.57 -6.30 -21.62
C THR A 225 8.29 -5.84 -20.37
N SER A 226 8.51 -6.73 -19.40
CA SER A 226 9.17 -6.40 -18.13
C SER A 226 10.69 -6.53 -18.17
N GLU A 227 11.22 -7.31 -19.14
CA GLU A 227 12.64 -7.69 -19.27
C GLU A 227 13.15 -8.60 -18.14
N PHE A 228 12.24 -9.18 -17.33
CA PHE A 228 12.62 -10.08 -16.25
C PHE A 228 12.35 -11.53 -16.60
N ALA A 229 13.39 -12.37 -16.48
CA ALA A 229 13.22 -13.81 -16.50
C ALA A 229 12.63 -14.29 -15.16
N TRP A 230 11.92 -15.42 -15.19
CA TRP A 230 11.25 -15.99 -14.02
C TRP A 230 12.15 -16.10 -12.78
N ASN A 231 13.38 -16.58 -12.96
CA ASN A 231 14.34 -16.75 -11.86
C ASN A 231 14.69 -15.44 -11.12
N HIS A 232 14.58 -14.29 -11.79
CA HIS A 232 14.79 -12.99 -11.15
C HIS A 232 13.62 -12.59 -10.24
N LEU A 233 12.42 -13.05 -10.54
CA LEU A 233 11.20 -12.71 -9.82
C LEU A 233 10.98 -13.59 -8.59
N VAL A 234 11.43 -14.84 -8.64
CA VAL A 234 11.17 -15.86 -7.59
C VAL A 234 11.42 -15.35 -6.17
N PRO A 235 12.56 -14.72 -5.83
CA PRO A 235 12.80 -14.27 -4.46
C PRO A 235 11.76 -13.23 -3.97
N CYS A 236 11.30 -12.35 -4.86
CA CYS A 236 10.28 -11.35 -4.53
C CYS A 236 8.89 -12.00 -4.43
N ILE A 237 8.55 -12.92 -5.35
CA ILE A 237 7.28 -13.67 -5.36
C ILE A 237 7.13 -14.49 -4.08
N GLU A 238 8.17 -15.18 -3.63
CA GLU A 238 8.14 -15.97 -2.40
C GLU A 238 7.81 -15.14 -1.17
N ILE A 239 8.34 -13.92 -1.08
CA ILE A 239 8.01 -13.00 0.01
C ILE A 239 6.55 -12.57 -0.08
N LEU A 240 6.06 -12.20 -1.28
CA LEU A 240 4.65 -11.79 -1.49
C LEU A 240 3.68 -12.89 -1.09
N LEU A 241 3.92 -14.13 -1.55
CA LEU A 241 3.04 -15.27 -1.26
C LEU A 241 3.07 -15.65 0.21
N ARG A 242 4.24 -15.63 0.86
CA ARG A 242 4.34 -15.86 2.31
C ARG A 242 3.52 -14.85 3.10
N LEU A 243 3.66 -13.56 2.82
CA LEU A 243 2.89 -12.51 3.49
C LEU A 243 1.39 -12.64 3.22
N HIS A 244 1.00 -13.07 2.01
CA HIS A 244 -0.38 -13.39 1.69
C HIS A 244 -0.93 -14.54 2.53
N ASP A 245 -0.16 -15.61 2.70
CA ASP A 245 -0.57 -16.75 3.53
C ASP A 245 -0.68 -16.38 5.01
N ASP A 246 0.24 -15.55 5.52
CA ASP A 246 0.19 -15.02 6.89
C ASP A 246 -1.09 -14.17 7.09
N ASP A 247 -1.44 -13.30 6.14
CA ASP A 247 -2.67 -12.51 6.19
C ASP A 247 -3.93 -13.41 6.17
N ARG A 248 -3.95 -14.45 5.33
CA ARG A 248 -5.06 -15.42 5.28
C ARG A 248 -5.24 -16.16 6.61
N GLN A 249 -4.15 -16.64 7.20
CA GLN A 249 -4.18 -17.33 8.49
C GLN A 249 -4.68 -16.39 9.60
N ALA A 250 -4.20 -15.15 9.63
CA ALA A 250 -4.67 -14.14 10.59
C ALA A 250 -6.18 -13.86 10.46
N MET A 251 -6.70 -13.77 9.23
CA MET A 251 -8.14 -13.62 8.98
C MET A 251 -8.94 -14.82 9.48
N GLN A 252 -8.52 -16.04 9.16
CA GLN A 252 -9.19 -17.27 9.61
C GLN A 252 -9.23 -17.39 11.14
N ASN A 253 -8.13 -17.04 11.82
CA ASN A 253 -8.07 -17.05 13.28
C ASN A 253 -9.01 -16.00 13.91
N ASN A 254 -9.12 -14.81 13.28
CA ASN A 254 -10.05 -13.78 13.72
C ASN A 254 -11.53 -14.19 13.55
N ILE A 255 -11.86 -14.89 12.47
CA ILE A 255 -13.22 -15.42 12.24
C ILE A 255 -13.55 -16.48 13.29
N LYS A 256 -12.64 -17.42 13.54
CA LYS A 256 -12.82 -18.46 14.57
C LYS A 256 -12.99 -17.87 15.95
N SER A 257 -12.20 -16.88 16.36
CA SER A 257 -12.33 -16.23 17.67
C SER A 257 -13.64 -15.46 17.80
N ARG A 258 -14.14 -14.83 16.74
CA ARG A 258 -15.45 -14.16 16.77
C ARG A 258 -16.62 -15.15 16.86
N SER A 259 -16.54 -16.29 16.19
CA SER A 259 -17.58 -17.33 16.26
C SER A 259 -17.66 -17.96 17.65
N VAL A 260 -16.51 -18.17 18.32
CA VAL A 260 -16.44 -18.69 19.71
C VAL A 260 -16.99 -17.66 20.69
N ALA A 261 -16.66 -16.38 20.55
CA ALA A 261 -17.18 -15.31 21.41
C ALA A 261 -18.70 -15.13 21.24
N GLY A 262 -19.22 -15.26 20.01
CA GLY A 262 -20.66 -15.23 19.73
C GLY A 262 -21.41 -16.43 20.32
N ALA A 263 -20.80 -17.62 20.31
CA ALA A 263 -21.37 -18.83 20.92
C ALA A 263 -21.38 -18.76 22.45
N MET A 264 -20.36 -18.19 23.09
CA MET A 264 -20.36 -17.96 24.54
C MET A 264 -21.34 -16.88 24.99
N GLY A 265 -21.57 -15.85 24.17
CA GLY A 265 -22.58 -14.81 24.45
C GLY A 265 -24.01 -15.32 24.38
N ALA A 266 -24.28 -16.32 23.52
CA ALA A 266 -25.60 -16.92 23.39
C ALA A 266 -26.00 -17.86 24.54
N LEU A 267 -25.03 -18.38 25.31
CA LEU A 267 -25.27 -19.26 26.47
C LEU A 267 -25.60 -18.51 27.77
N HIS A 268 -25.53 -17.18 27.78
CA HIS A 268 -25.82 -16.34 28.96
C HIS A 268 -27.14 -15.56 28.89
N HIS A 269 -28.03 -15.85 27.92
CA HIS A 269 -29.29 -15.12 27.74
C HIS A 269 -30.53 -16.04 27.81
N ASP A 270 -30.61 -16.87 28.88
CA ASP A 270 -31.88 -17.42 29.32
C ASP A 270 -32.19 -16.95 30.76
N GLY A 271 -33.01 -15.93 30.86
CA GLY A 271 -33.57 -15.48 32.11
C GLY A 271 -33.71 -13.98 32.26
N LEU A 272 -34.82 -13.44 31.82
CA LEU A 272 -35.67 -12.43 32.40
C LEU A 272 -36.21 -11.41 31.40
N ASN A 273 -37.53 -11.52 31.17
CA ASN A 273 -38.39 -10.53 30.50
C ASN A 273 -38.30 -9.17 31.22
N SER A 274 -38.15 -8.07 30.47
CA SER A 274 -38.91 -6.83 30.72
C SER A 274 -38.77 -5.84 29.57
N THR A 275 -39.88 -5.33 29.14
CA THR A 275 -40.20 -4.29 28.14
C THR A 275 -39.42 -2.98 28.32
N GLY A 276 -39.03 -2.35 27.20
CA GLY A 276 -38.60 -0.95 27.15
C GLY A 276 -37.91 -0.54 25.83
N ASN A 277 -38.67 0.11 24.96
CA ASN A 277 -38.21 0.78 23.74
C ASN A 277 -37.27 1.95 24.08
N THR A 278 -36.04 1.98 23.50
CA THR A 278 -35.32 3.20 23.15
C THR A 278 -34.23 2.89 22.13
N PRO A 279 -33.89 3.80 21.20
CA PRO A 279 -33.00 3.53 20.08
C PRO A 279 -31.54 3.49 20.55
N VAL A 280 -30.87 2.43 20.17
CA VAL A 280 -29.46 2.17 20.49
C VAL A 280 -28.55 2.90 19.51
N THR A 281 -27.93 3.98 19.97
CA THR A 281 -26.68 4.49 19.43
C THR A 281 -25.57 3.53 19.81
N SER A 282 -24.86 2.99 18.85
CA SER A 282 -23.73 2.09 19.06
C SER A 282 -22.56 2.81 19.75
N PRO A 283 -22.03 2.31 20.85
CA PRO A 283 -20.81 2.84 21.42
C PRO A 283 -19.58 2.28 20.71
N VAL A 284 -18.71 3.17 20.30
CA VAL A 284 -17.33 2.88 19.91
C VAL A 284 -16.60 2.34 21.14
N PRO A 285 -15.94 1.18 21.12
CA PRO A 285 -15.13 0.74 22.24
C PRO A 285 -13.82 1.55 22.27
N ALA A 286 -13.72 2.48 23.20
CA ALA A 286 -12.45 2.93 23.74
C ALA A 286 -11.95 1.82 24.68
N THR A 287 -10.74 1.36 24.46
CA THR A 287 -9.78 0.74 25.39
C THR A 287 -9.05 -0.43 24.75
N PHE A 288 -7.83 -0.19 24.31
CA PHE A 288 -6.69 -1.08 24.47
C PHE A 288 -5.46 -0.19 24.70
N ALA A 289 -5.22 0.09 25.95
CA ALA A 289 -3.95 0.53 26.46
C ALA A 289 -3.18 -0.71 26.91
N THR A 290 -1.87 -0.69 26.69
CA THR A 290 -0.82 -1.39 27.43
C THR A 290 -0.63 -2.88 27.11
N GLU A 291 0.42 -3.17 26.32
CA GLU A 291 1.52 -4.04 26.74
C GLU A 291 2.65 -4.03 25.71
N CYS A 292 3.88 -3.85 26.21
CA CYS A 292 5.18 -3.93 25.54
C CYS A 292 5.61 -2.72 24.69
N ALA A 293 6.01 -1.65 25.39
CA ALA A 293 7.05 -0.73 24.90
C ALA A 293 8.13 -0.61 26.00
N PRO A 294 9.43 -0.59 25.67
CA PRO A 294 10.45 -0.19 26.64
C PRO A 294 10.24 1.28 27.00
N GLU A 295 10.28 1.57 28.30
CA GLU A 295 10.16 2.91 28.88
C GLU A 295 11.25 3.83 28.32
N HIS A 296 10.90 4.71 27.43
CA HIS A 296 11.60 5.97 27.20
C HIS A 296 10.56 7.08 27.07
N HIS A 297 10.66 8.04 27.99
CA HIS A 297 9.87 9.27 28.01
C HIS A 297 10.01 10.01 26.67
N ALA A 298 9.00 9.92 25.83
CA ALA A 298 8.81 10.79 24.67
C ALA A 298 7.32 10.95 24.45
N GLY A 299 6.92 12.18 24.13
CA GLY A 299 5.54 12.61 23.99
C GLY A 299 4.69 11.63 23.20
N THR A 300 3.49 11.40 23.67
CA THR A 300 2.56 10.36 23.22
C THR A 300 2.24 10.52 21.74
N LEU A 301 2.92 9.74 20.90
CA LEU A 301 2.53 9.50 19.53
C LEU A 301 1.27 8.63 19.57
N PHE A 302 0.11 9.26 19.57
CA PHE A 302 -1.15 8.55 19.44
C PHE A 302 -1.36 8.19 17.97
N ILE A 303 -0.73 7.09 17.52
CA ILE A 303 -1.04 6.45 16.25
C ILE A 303 -2.00 5.31 16.57
N PRO A 304 -3.29 5.41 16.18
CA PRO A 304 -4.24 4.33 16.45
C PRO A 304 -3.74 3.04 15.78
N ARG A 305 -3.75 1.92 16.50
CA ARG A 305 -3.58 0.58 15.91
C ARG A 305 -4.81 0.26 15.07
N PHE A 306 -4.84 0.71 13.83
CA PHE A 306 -5.84 0.27 12.88
C PHE A 306 -5.36 -1.02 12.21
N ARG A 307 -5.99 -2.14 12.56
CA ARG A 307 -5.95 -3.34 11.71
C ARG A 307 -6.80 -3.02 10.48
N TYR A 308 -6.16 -2.85 9.36
CA TYR A 308 -6.81 -2.78 8.05
C TYR A 308 -7.64 -4.04 7.85
N ASN A 309 -8.95 -3.90 7.81
CA ASN A 309 -9.86 -5.00 7.50
C ASN A 309 -9.88 -5.10 5.97
N ARG A 310 -8.95 -5.88 5.40
CA ARG A 310 -8.85 -6.11 3.95
C ARG A 310 -10.02 -6.97 3.49
N GLY A 311 -11.17 -6.35 3.31
CA GLY A 311 -12.37 -6.99 2.76
C GLY A 311 -12.31 -7.21 1.24
N TYR A 312 -11.18 -7.73 0.73
CA TYR A 312 -11.01 -8.02 -0.69
C TYR A 312 -10.64 -9.50 -0.90
N LEU A 313 -11.51 -10.40 -0.42
CA LEU A 313 -11.46 -11.79 -0.81
C LEU A 313 -12.89 -12.34 -0.74
N VAL A 314 -13.64 -12.19 -1.80
CA VAL A 314 -14.64 -13.14 -2.31
C VAL A 314 -14.73 -12.94 -3.81
#